data_a8e5824296543ecef3e587b8058abf0b
#
_entry.id   a8e5824296543ecef3e587b8058abf0b
#
_cell.length_a   1.000
_cell.length_b   1.000
_cell.length_c   1.000
_cell.angle_alpha   90.00
_cell.angle_beta   90.00
_cell.angle_gamma   90.00
#
_symmetry.space_group_name_H-M   'P 1'
#
loop_
_entity.id
_entity.type
_entity.pdbx_description
1 polymer ?
#
loop_
_entity_poly.entity_id
_entity_poly.type
_entity_poly.pdbx_seq_one_letter_code
_entity_poly.pdbx_strand_id
1 'polypeptide(L)'
;MKILVAVDGSPSALRATEYAAQLVAALRAKSKITLISVHDDTAFKHMKKFTPKGALADYLREISDKDLLAARKLLDKAEVAHDMIIKTGHVAEEIVKIAKAGKFDLIVLGAKGRSTFGDLLLGSVSQRVASTSKLPVTLVK
;
A
#
# COMPACT_ATOMS: atom_id res chain seq x y z
N MET A 1 -14.11 -8.63 7.36
CA MET A 1 -12.91 -7.84 7.71
C MET A 1 -12.45 -7.06 6.50
N LYS A 2 -12.16 -5.79 6.66
CA LYS A 2 -11.61 -4.90 5.64
C LYS A 2 -10.12 -4.67 5.92
N ILE A 3 -9.26 -5.14 5.02
CA ILE A 3 -7.81 -5.09 5.16
C ILE A 3 -7.24 -4.10 4.13
N LEU A 4 -6.45 -3.14 4.60
CA LEU A 4 -5.71 -2.22 3.75
C LEU A 4 -4.26 -2.71 3.65
N VAL A 5 -3.78 -2.95 2.43
CA VAL A 5 -2.40 -3.39 2.17
C VAL A 5 -1.66 -2.31 1.38
N ALA A 6 -0.60 -1.76 1.94
CA ALA A 6 0.20 -0.77 1.25
C ALA A 6 1.24 -1.44 0.32
N VAL A 7 1.26 -1.00 -0.92
CA VAL A 7 2.09 -1.59 -1.98
C VAL A 7 2.90 -0.50 -2.68
N ASP A 8 4.21 -0.72 -2.74
CA ASP A 8 5.18 0.16 -3.39
C ASP A 8 5.99 -0.55 -4.50
N GLY A 9 5.57 -1.76 -4.86
CA GLY A 9 6.27 -2.61 -5.83
C GLY A 9 7.47 -3.36 -5.27
N SER A 10 7.81 -3.21 -3.99
CA SER A 10 8.90 -3.93 -3.35
C SER A 10 8.56 -5.40 -3.08
N PRO A 11 9.58 -6.29 -2.97
CA PRO A 11 9.37 -7.67 -2.53
C PRO A 11 8.72 -7.78 -1.15
N SER A 12 9.02 -6.84 -0.26
CA SER A 12 8.42 -6.78 1.08
C SER A 12 6.91 -6.49 1.02
N ALA A 13 6.48 -5.59 0.15
CA ALA A 13 5.06 -5.32 -0.08
C ALA A 13 4.32 -6.50 -0.70
N LEU A 14 5.00 -7.27 -1.56
CA LEU A 14 4.41 -8.49 -2.12
C LEU A 14 4.22 -9.57 -1.05
N ARG A 15 5.19 -9.77 -0.14
CA ARG A 15 5.03 -10.67 1.01
C ARG A 15 3.89 -10.23 1.94
N ALA A 16 3.72 -8.92 2.14
CA ALA A 16 2.60 -8.37 2.90
C ALA A 16 1.25 -8.69 2.24
N THR A 17 1.19 -8.61 0.91
CA THR A 17 -0.02 -8.98 0.15
C THR A 17 -0.31 -10.47 0.28
N GLU A 18 0.71 -11.32 0.18
CA GLU A 18 0.58 -12.77 0.36
C GLU A 18 0.06 -13.13 1.77
N TYR A 19 0.65 -12.51 2.80
CA TYR A 19 0.17 -12.68 4.17
C TYR A 19 -1.30 -12.28 4.33
N ALA A 20 -1.70 -11.14 3.77
CA ALA A 20 -3.09 -10.69 3.83
C ALA A 20 -4.03 -11.66 3.11
N ALA A 21 -3.62 -12.23 1.97
CA ALA A 21 -4.40 -13.25 1.25
C ALA A 21 -4.56 -14.53 2.09
N GLN A 22 -3.49 -15.00 2.73
CA GLN A 22 -3.54 -16.16 3.64
C GLN A 22 -4.45 -15.89 4.84
N LEU A 23 -4.40 -14.69 5.41
CA LEU A 23 -5.25 -14.30 6.51
C LEU A 23 -6.73 -14.34 6.10
N VAL A 24 -7.08 -13.77 4.94
CA VAL A 24 -8.44 -13.81 4.39
C VAL A 24 -8.92 -15.24 4.16
N ALA A 25 -8.05 -16.10 3.62
CA ALA A 25 -8.38 -17.51 3.41
C ALA A 25 -8.64 -18.28 4.72
N ALA A 26 -7.95 -17.90 5.81
CA ALA A 26 -8.14 -18.50 7.13
C ALA A 26 -9.40 -18.00 7.86
N LEU A 27 -9.90 -16.82 7.49
CA LEU A 27 -11.08 -16.24 8.11
C LEU A 27 -12.37 -16.85 7.52
N ARG A 28 -13.29 -17.26 8.38
CA ARG A 28 -14.60 -17.74 7.95
C ARG A 28 -15.57 -16.61 7.60
N ALA A 29 -15.24 -15.39 7.96
CA ALA A 29 -16.05 -14.21 7.70
C ALA A 29 -15.73 -13.61 6.34
N LYS A 30 -16.73 -12.97 5.70
CA LYS A 30 -16.54 -12.23 4.46
C LYS A 30 -15.48 -11.15 4.65
N SER A 31 -14.41 -11.22 3.89
CA SER A 31 -13.27 -10.32 3.99
C SER A 31 -12.92 -9.74 2.61
N LYS A 32 -12.37 -8.53 2.61
CA LYS A 32 -11.95 -7.83 1.40
C LYS A 32 -10.61 -7.15 1.61
N ILE A 33 -9.75 -7.22 0.62
CA ILE A 33 -8.48 -6.51 0.58
C ILE A 33 -8.61 -5.25 -0.29
N THR A 34 -8.07 -4.14 0.18
CA THR A 34 -7.84 -2.96 -0.64
C THR A 34 -6.33 -2.73 -0.72
N LEU A 35 -5.78 -2.74 -1.92
CA LEU A 35 -4.41 -2.36 -2.18
C LEU A 35 -4.32 -0.85 -2.28
N ILE A 36 -3.35 -0.23 -1.60
CA ILE A 36 -3.10 1.21 -1.71
C ILE A 36 -1.67 1.46 -2.18
N SER A 37 -1.55 2.25 -3.24
CA SER A 37 -0.29 2.82 -3.71
C SER A 37 -0.29 4.32 -3.45
N VAL A 38 0.69 4.80 -2.70
CA VAL A 38 0.85 6.23 -2.40
C VAL A 38 2.20 6.68 -2.91
N HIS A 39 2.21 7.73 -3.73
CA HIS A 39 3.42 8.37 -4.22
C HIS A 39 3.67 9.67 -3.50
N ASP A 40 4.92 9.88 -3.07
CA ASP A 40 5.34 11.13 -2.44
C ASP A 40 5.08 12.30 -3.39
N ASP A 41 4.35 13.30 -2.93
CA ASP A 41 3.96 14.44 -3.74
C ASP A 41 5.06 15.50 -3.88
N THR A 42 6.16 15.37 -3.14
CA THR A 42 7.27 16.34 -3.16
C THR A 42 7.90 16.42 -4.54
N ALA A 43 8.20 15.28 -5.14
CA ALA A 43 8.71 15.20 -6.51
C ALA A 43 7.68 15.71 -7.54
N PHE A 44 6.40 15.42 -7.32
CA PHE A 44 5.32 15.80 -8.23
C PHE A 44 4.95 17.28 -8.17
N LYS A 45 5.09 17.94 -7.03
CA LYS A 45 4.88 19.39 -6.91
C LYS A 45 5.83 20.19 -7.80
N HIS A 46 7.07 19.75 -7.93
CA HIS A 46 8.04 20.37 -8.84
C HIS A 46 7.69 20.11 -10.31
N MET A 47 7.27 18.90 -10.66
CA MET A 47 6.88 18.53 -12.03
C MET A 47 5.59 19.21 -12.48
N LYS A 48 4.66 19.46 -11.57
CA LYS A 48 3.33 20.05 -11.86
C LYS A 48 3.41 21.44 -12.49
N LYS A 49 4.48 22.18 -12.24
CA LYS A 49 4.72 23.52 -12.81
C LYS A 49 5.11 23.48 -14.29
N PHE A 50 5.64 22.35 -14.78
CA PHE A 50 6.23 22.22 -16.11
C PHE A 50 5.55 21.17 -16.99
N THR A 51 4.52 20.48 -16.47
CA THR A 51 3.89 19.35 -17.14
C THR A 51 2.45 19.72 -17.54
N PRO A 52 2.02 19.38 -18.79
CA PRO A 52 0.63 19.61 -19.22
C PRO A 52 -0.37 18.93 -18.29
N LYS A 53 -1.56 19.54 -18.15
CA LYS A 53 -2.68 18.94 -17.43
C LYS A 53 -2.99 17.55 -18.00
N GLY A 54 -3.07 16.54 -17.13
CA GLY A 54 -3.36 15.15 -17.49
C GLY A 54 -2.13 14.28 -17.67
N ALA A 55 -0.99 14.79 -18.16
CA ALA A 55 0.23 14.01 -18.31
C ALA A 55 0.78 13.49 -16.98
N LEU A 56 0.65 14.27 -15.91
CA LEU A 56 1.06 13.85 -14.57
C LEU A 56 0.14 12.77 -14.01
N ALA A 57 -1.18 12.88 -14.23
CA ALA A 57 -2.14 11.87 -13.82
C ALA A 57 -1.91 10.55 -14.56
N ASP A 58 -1.62 10.59 -15.85
CA ASP A 58 -1.29 9.41 -16.66
C ASP A 58 0.02 8.75 -16.20
N TYR A 59 1.04 9.55 -15.91
CA TYR A 59 2.31 9.06 -15.35
C TYR A 59 2.13 8.39 -13.99
N LEU A 60 1.36 9.00 -13.09
CA LEU A 60 1.02 8.42 -11.79
C LEU A 60 0.30 7.09 -11.91
N ARG A 61 -0.66 7.01 -12.84
CA ARG A 61 -1.39 5.76 -13.11
C ARG A 61 -0.42 4.68 -13.61
N GLU A 62 0.45 5.01 -14.55
CA GLU A 62 1.42 4.06 -15.11
C GLU A 62 2.35 3.48 -14.05
N ILE A 63 2.99 4.33 -13.23
CA ILE A 63 3.89 3.86 -12.16
C ILE A 63 3.14 3.09 -11.06
N SER A 64 1.91 3.50 -10.74
CA SER A 64 1.08 2.81 -9.75
C SER A 64 0.61 1.45 -10.26
N ASP A 65 0.20 1.36 -11.50
CA ASP A 65 -0.19 0.09 -12.13
C ASP A 65 0.99 -0.89 -12.15
N LYS A 66 2.19 -0.41 -12.44
CA LYS A 66 3.40 -1.20 -12.38
C LYS A 66 3.70 -1.71 -10.97
N ASP A 67 3.59 -0.85 -9.96
CA ASP A 67 3.82 -1.20 -8.56
C ASP A 67 2.78 -2.19 -8.03
N LEU A 68 1.53 -2.05 -8.46
CA LEU A 68 0.42 -2.88 -8.03
C LEU A 68 0.29 -4.22 -8.78
N LEU A 69 0.93 -4.35 -9.95
CA LEU A 69 0.70 -5.47 -10.87
C LEU A 69 0.94 -6.84 -10.22
N ALA A 70 2.06 -7.02 -9.52
CA ALA A 70 2.39 -8.30 -8.90
C ALA A 70 1.44 -8.65 -7.76
N ALA A 71 1.07 -7.66 -6.94
CA ALA A 71 0.11 -7.83 -5.85
C ALA A 71 -1.29 -8.19 -6.37
N ARG A 72 -1.75 -7.53 -7.43
CA ARG A 72 -3.03 -7.85 -8.09
C ARG A 72 -3.05 -9.28 -8.61
N LYS A 73 -2.04 -9.67 -9.39
CA LYS A 73 -1.93 -11.03 -9.93
C LYS A 73 -1.95 -12.09 -8.83
N LEU A 74 -1.31 -11.80 -7.69
CA LEU A 74 -1.32 -12.68 -6.53
C LEU A 74 -2.74 -12.85 -5.98
N LEU A 75 -3.46 -11.76 -5.78
CA LEU A 75 -4.83 -11.79 -5.25
C LEU A 75 -5.82 -12.41 -6.24
N ASP A 76 -5.67 -12.14 -7.54
CA ASP A 76 -6.47 -12.78 -8.60
C ASP A 76 -6.29 -14.31 -8.59
N LYS A 77 -5.03 -14.75 -8.51
CA LYS A 77 -4.71 -16.19 -8.42
C LYS A 77 -5.26 -16.86 -7.16
N ALA A 78 -5.28 -16.11 -6.05
CA ALA A 78 -5.83 -16.57 -4.78
C ALA A 78 -7.36 -16.43 -4.70
N GLU A 79 -8.01 -15.93 -5.75
CA GLU A 79 -9.46 -15.67 -5.81
C GLU A 79 -9.96 -14.78 -4.66
N VAL A 80 -9.11 -13.84 -4.19
CA VAL A 80 -9.44 -12.90 -3.12
C VAL A 80 -10.07 -11.64 -3.69
N ALA A 81 -11.26 -11.30 -3.22
CA ALA A 81 -11.94 -10.05 -3.59
C ALA A 81 -11.10 -8.83 -3.15
N HIS A 82 -10.77 -7.97 -4.13
CA HIS A 82 -9.94 -6.80 -3.87
C HIS A 82 -10.31 -5.59 -4.73
N ASP A 83 -9.91 -4.43 -4.29
CA ASP A 83 -9.90 -3.18 -5.03
C ASP A 83 -8.59 -2.42 -4.80
N MET A 84 -8.46 -1.26 -5.45
CA MET A 84 -7.24 -0.48 -5.44
C MET A 84 -7.51 0.99 -5.22
N ILE A 85 -6.60 1.63 -4.49
CA ILE A 85 -6.58 3.07 -4.27
C ILE A 85 -5.19 3.60 -4.66
N ILE A 86 -5.16 4.66 -5.45
CA ILE A 86 -3.94 5.38 -5.83
C ILE A 86 -4.03 6.78 -5.23
N LYS A 87 -3.02 7.19 -4.49
CA LYS A 87 -2.93 8.51 -3.86
C LYS A 87 -1.56 9.13 -4.03
N THR A 88 -1.53 10.44 -3.89
CA THR A 88 -0.31 11.23 -3.75
C THR A 88 -0.36 11.99 -2.44
N GLY A 89 0.80 12.20 -1.83
CA GLY A 89 0.93 12.91 -0.56
C GLY A 89 2.06 12.34 0.28
N HIS A 90 2.02 12.59 1.57
CA HIS A 90 2.92 11.94 2.52
C HIS A 90 2.48 10.50 2.73
N VAL A 91 3.33 9.55 2.32
CA VAL A 91 2.95 8.13 2.18
C VAL A 91 2.31 7.57 3.44
N ALA A 92 2.99 7.65 4.59
CA ALA A 92 2.47 7.11 5.84
C ALA A 92 1.18 7.81 6.31
N GLU A 93 1.10 9.12 6.16
CA GLU A 93 -0.08 9.91 6.55
C GLU A 93 -1.29 9.57 5.70
N GLU A 94 -1.13 9.43 4.38
CA GLU A 94 -2.22 9.05 3.48
C GLU A 94 -2.71 7.62 3.77
N ILE A 95 -1.81 6.67 4.05
CA ILE A 95 -2.21 5.31 4.45
C ILE A 95 -3.09 5.34 5.70
N VAL A 96 -2.65 6.03 6.75
CA VAL A 96 -3.40 6.10 8.03
C VAL A 96 -4.74 6.83 7.84
N LYS A 97 -4.75 7.92 7.09
CA LYS A 97 -5.95 8.70 6.77
C LYS A 97 -6.99 7.86 6.02
N ILE A 98 -6.57 7.15 4.98
CA ILE A 98 -7.45 6.29 4.18
C ILE A 98 -7.95 5.12 5.02
N ALA A 99 -7.09 4.50 5.82
CA ALA A 99 -7.47 3.41 6.71
C ALA A 99 -8.60 3.82 7.69
N LYS A 100 -8.46 5.01 8.28
CA LYS A 100 -9.47 5.56 9.18
C LYS A 100 -10.76 5.92 8.45
N ALA A 101 -10.67 6.69 7.37
CA ALA A 101 -11.84 7.17 6.62
C ALA A 101 -12.63 6.01 5.98
N GLY A 102 -11.94 4.98 5.49
CA GLY A 102 -12.53 3.80 4.90
C GLY A 102 -13.04 2.77 5.91
N LYS A 103 -12.86 3.02 7.22
CA LYS A 103 -13.23 2.10 8.30
C LYS A 103 -12.63 0.71 8.08
N PHE A 104 -11.33 0.67 7.85
CA PHE A 104 -10.60 -0.58 7.76
C PHE A 104 -10.38 -1.17 9.16
N ASP A 105 -10.25 -2.48 9.22
CA ASP A 105 -10.04 -3.22 10.47
C ASP A 105 -8.55 -3.48 10.74
N LEU A 106 -7.75 -3.53 9.67
CA LEU A 106 -6.34 -3.87 9.73
C LEU A 106 -5.56 -3.17 8.62
N ILE A 107 -4.36 -2.69 8.94
CA ILE A 107 -3.36 -2.26 7.96
C ILE A 107 -2.25 -3.31 7.90
N VAL A 108 -1.88 -3.76 6.71
CA VAL A 108 -0.77 -4.67 6.49
C VAL A 108 0.29 -3.99 5.62
N LEU A 109 1.52 -4.04 6.07
CA LEU A 109 2.67 -3.41 5.41
C LEU A 109 3.85 -4.39 5.35
N GLY A 110 4.65 -4.28 4.31
CA GLY A 110 5.99 -4.83 4.36
C GLY A 110 6.84 -4.09 5.40
N ALA A 111 7.64 -4.80 6.17
CA ALA A 111 8.50 -4.20 7.18
C ALA A 111 9.59 -3.30 6.58
N LYS A 112 9.94 -3.52 5.30
CA LYS A 112 10.93 -2.76 4.54
C LYS A 112 10.29 -2.18 3.28
N GLY A 113 10.73 -0.99 2.86
CA GLY A 113 10.34 -0.38 1.59
C GLY A 113 11.44 -0.48 0.54
N ARG A 114 11.28 0.25 -0.58
CA ARG A 114 12.25 0.30 -1.68
C ARG A 114 13.61 0.85 -1.28
N SER A 115 13.67 1.78 -0.34
CA SER A 115 14.87 2.51 0.06
C SER A 115 15.57 1.93 1.28
N THR A 116 15.10 0.81 1.82
CA THR A 116 15.68 0.22 3.03
C THR A 116 16.74 -0.80 2.66
N PHE A 117 17.98 -0.46 2.96
CA PHE A 117 19.13 -1.35 2.81
C PHE A 117 19.53 -1.95 4.17
N GLY A 118 19.72 -3.27 4.22
CA GLY A 118 20.25 -3.97 5.39
C GLY A 118 19.19 -4.68 6.24
N ASP A 119 19.66 -5.51 7.16
CA ASP A 119 18.84 -6.52 7.86
C ASP A 119 18.13 -6.03 9.12
N LEU A 120 18.37 -4.80 9.55
CA LEU A 120 18.15 -4.44 10.95
C LEU A 120 17.06 -3.40 11.21
N LEU A 121 16.49 -2.72 10.21
CA LEU A 121 15.58 -1.61 10.49
C LEU A 121 14.25 -1.73 9.74
N LEU A 122 13.19 -1.35 10.42
CA LEU A 122 11.91 -1.08 9.80
C LEU A 122 12.05 0.08 8.80
N GLY A 123 11.37 -0.02 7.67
CA GLY A 123 11.26 1.09 6.73
C GLY A 123 10.60 2.32 7.39
N SER A 124 10.96 3.51 6.93
CA SER A 124 10.45 4.77 7.47
C SER A 124 8.93 4.86 7.42
N VAL A 125 8.32 4.41 6.33
CA VAL A 125 6.85 4.38 6.19
C VAL A 125 6.25 3.40 7.19
N SER A 126 6.78 2.18 7.31
CA SER A 126 6.29 1.15 8.23
C SER A 126 6.36 1.61 9.67
N GLN A 127 7.48 2.21 10.07
CA GLN A 127 7.67 2.78 11.40
C GLN A 127 6.66 3.91 11.68
N ARG A 128 6.48 4.82 10.72
CA ARG A 128 5.55 5.94 10.86
C ARG A 128 4.10 5.49 10.95
N VAL A 129 3.68 4.56 10.11
CA VAL A 129 2.32 3.99 10.16
C VAL A 129 2.10 3.28 11.49
N ALA A 130 3.02 2.43 11.94
CA ALA A 130 2.91 1.72 13.20
C ALA A 130 2.79 2.64 14.41
N SER A 131 3.51 3.78 14.40
CA SER A 131 3.50 4.74 15.51
C SER A 131 2.30 5.70 15.51
N THR A 132 1.68 5.94 14.36
CA THR A 132 0.61 6.95 14.23
C THR A 132 -0.79 6.37 14.03
N SER A 133 -0.88 5.12 13.58
CA SER A 133 -2.17 4.45 13.39
C SER A 133 -2.85 4.14 14.72
N LYS A 134 -4.16 4.39 14.78
CA LYS A 134 -5.02 3.91 15.87
C LYS A 134 -5.65 2.55 15.55
N LEU A 135 -5.48 2.06 14.33
CA LEU A 135 -5.93 0.74 13.91
C LEU A 135 -4.79 -0.28 14.10
N PRO A 136 -5.12 -1.57 14.27
CA PRO A 136 -4.13 -2.63 14.23
C PRO A 136 -3.26 -2.56 12.97
N VAL A 137 -1.96 -2.78 13.14
CA VAL A 137 -0.97 -2.78 12.05
C VAL A 137 -0.15 -4.06 12.12
N THR A 138 -0.09 -4.77 11.01
CA THR A 138 0.79 -5.92 10.85
C THR A 138 1.96 -5.54 9.94
N LEU A 139 3.17 -5.76 10.41
CA LEU A 139 4.40 -5.59 9.66
C LEU A 139 4.94 -6.95 9.25
N VAL A 140 5.06 -7.19 7.95
CA VAL A 140 5.51 -8.46 7.39
C VAL A 140 6.98 -8.35 6.99
N LYS A 141 7.82 -9.22 7.54
CA LYS A 141 9.25 -9.28 7.23
C LYS A 141 9.54 -9.99 5.92
#